data_9388da50ccfa237895eac514a8cd902a
#
_entry.id   9388da50ccfa237895eac514a8cd902a
#
_cell.length_a   1.000
_cell.length_b   1.000
_cell.length_c   1.000
_cell.angle_alpha   90.00
_cell.angle_beta   90.00
_cell.angle_gamma   90.00
#
_symmetry.space_group_name_H-M   'P 1'
#
loop_
_entity.id
_entity.type
_entity.pdbx_description
1 polymer ?
#
loop_
_entity_poly.entity_id
_entity_poly.type
_entity_poly.pdbx_seq_one_letter_code
_entity_poly.pdbx_strand_id
1 'polypeptide(L)'
;MPRRDAVAWNAMLTAYARAGRPRDALALFARAPAPDAFSLTAALAAAAALRCHAAGAQLHARLLRLGLRAPLPVGNALVAMYAKCARAHDAERAFREMHDRNALSWCSLLHAYVASGHLRLAQELFDEMPSRNNVAWNTLLMGYSRSGNARQCLILFNKMQMAGLTCDDATLCILVDACTKLAHPSTGFAVHKIVVQNGWNSMAEVSNSLISLYTKFSLLDDAVRIFGSMEVRTIVSWNSLIDAYMKLGYMEQAASLFQSVPETNVISWTAMIGGLARNGCADEALTLFVEMLAHDHIHPDDFTFGAVLHACATSVSLASGRTVHCRVFQTGFASYLYVANSLMDMYAKCGDVESASNVFNGIFGKDLISWNTMLFGFAINGWANEALMVYKSMKSHEVCPDEVTFSGLLTACSHSGLLEQGKMFFESMVSVHGIQPKPEHLSCILDMYARSGNISKAIEILNHCSETVQTRSSDIHEALLSACSSEHLNASVARKVVKDMVRTEPARDAGYIMLSNLFCASGQWSEAERVRRAMAEHGVKKSPGCSWIEVKGAVRVFLSGAQDPDHAGFGCDVLRLLDWEMRNITHCDVQSS
;
A
#
# COMPACT_ATOMS: atom_id res chain seq x y z
N MET A 1 48.95 -15.73 -12.99
CA MET A 1 48.09 -16.54 -13.87
C MET A 1 48.50 -16.29 -15.31
N PRO A 2 48.80 -17.29 -16.09
CA PRO A 2 49.14 -17.13 -17.50
C PRO A 2 47.92 -16.69 -18.30
N ARG A 3 48.10 -16.08 -19.44
CA ARG A 3 47.17 -15.37 -20.33
C ARG A 3 45.72 -15.91 -20.30
N ARG A 4 44.81 -15.14 -19.70
CA ARG A 4 43.39 -15.42 -19.75
C ARG A 4 42.93 -15.17 -21.18
N ASP A 5 42.41 -16.19 -21.83
CA ASP A 5 41.78 -16.09 -23.14
C ASP A 5 40.37 -15.46 -23.05
N ALA A 6 39.79 -15.07 -24.17
CA ALA A 6 38.46 -14.47 -24.22
C ALA A 6 37.40 -15.39 -23.63
N VAL A 7 37.54 -16.71 -23.75
CA VAL A 7 36.62 -17.70 -23.24
C VAL A 7 36.59 -17.69 -21.70
N ALA A 8 37.76 -17.60 -21.06
CA ALA A 8 37.85 -17.52 -19.59
C ALA A 8 37.22 -16.21 -19.06
N TRP A 9 37.42 -15.08 -19.78
CA TRP A 9 36.76 -13.82 -19.42
C TRP A 9 35.24 -13.93 -19.52
N ASN A 10 34.72 -14.47 -20.62
CA ASN A 10 33.29 -14.63 -20.85
C ASN A 10 32.63 -15.58 -19.83
N ALA A 11 33.29 -16.70 -19.49
CA ALA A 11 32.84 -17.64 -18.49
C ALA A 11 32.72 -16.96 -17.10
N MET A 12 33.74 -16.18 -16.68
CA MET A 12 33.68 -15.47 -15.40
C MET A 12 32.62 -14.38 -15.38
N LEU A 13 32.45 -13.60 -16.47
CA LEU A 13 31.41 -12.58 -16.57
C LEU A 13 30.02 -13.20 -16.43
N THR A 14 29.79 -14.33 -17.12
CA THR A 14 28.53 -15.06 -17.07
C THR A 14 28.30 -15.65 -15.68
N ALA A 15 29.34 -16.19 -15.04
CA ALA A 15 29.26 -16.72 -13.67
C ALA A 15 28.86 -15.64 -12.66
N TYR A 16 29.48 -14.44 -12.70
CA TYR A 16 29.10 -13.32 -11.83
C TYR A 16 27.67 -12.83 -12.10
N ALA A 17 27.27 -12.74 -13.38
CA ALA A 17 25.90 -12.35 -13.74
C ALA A 17 24.85 -13.36 -13.20
N ARG A 18 25.12 -14.66 -13.29
CA ARG A 18 24.24 -15.73 -12.77
C ARG A 18 24.24 -15.81 -11.24
N ALA A 19 25.38 -15.52 -10.60
CA ALA A 19 25.52 -15.51 -9.15
C ALA A 19 24.89 -14.26 -8.47
N GLY A 20 24.17 -13.40 -9.22
CA GLY A 20 23.57 -12.20 -8.67
C GLY A 20 24.56 -11.12 -8.25
N ARG A 21 25.78 -11.13 -8.82
CA ARG A 21 26.86 -10.15 -8.55
C ARG A 21 27.14 -9.23 -9.74
N PRO A 22 26.17 -8.44 -10.20
CA PRO A 22 26.29 -7.66 -11.44
C PRO A 22 27.34 -6.53 -11.35
N ARG A 23 27.61 -6.00 -10.15
CA ARG A 23 28.68 -4.99 -9.94
C ARG A 23 30.05 -5.57 -10.25
N ASP A 24 30.31 -6.80 -9.79
CA ASP A 24 31.58 -7.48 -10.04
C ASP A 24 31.73 -7.87 -11.50
N ALA A 25 30.63 -8.24 -12.17
CA ALA A 25 30.61 -8.48 -13.61
C ALA A 25 31.03 -7.21 -14.39
N LEU A 26 30.46 -6.04 -14.07
CA LEU A 26 30.82 -4.78 -14.71
C LEU A 26 32.27 -4.37 -14.41
N ALA A 27 32.75 -4.53 -13.18
CA ALA A 27 34.13 -4.26 -12.80
C ALA A 27 35.12 -5.19 -13.55
N LEU A 28 34.75 -6.46 -13.73
CA LEU A 28 35.52 -7.42 -14.52
C LEU A 28 35.54 -7.03 -16.00
N PHE A 29 34.37 -6.65 -16.57
CA PHE A 29 34.26 -6.21 -17.96
C PHE A 29 35.13 -4.97 -18.26
N ALA A 30 35.20 -4.02 -17.32
CA ALA A 30 36.03 -2.82 -17.47
C ALA A 30 37.52 -3.16 -17.63
N ARG A 31 37.99 -4.32 -17.12
CA ARG A 31 39.35 -4.81 -17.15
C ARG A 31 39.63 -5.76 -18.34
N ALA A 32 38.61 -6.10 -19.12
CA ALA A 32 38.77 -7.00 -20.26
C ALA A 32 39.53 -6.33 -21.39
N PRO A 33 40.64 -6.95 -21.90
CA PRO A 33 41.52 -6.33 -22.87
C PRO A 33 40.89 -6.17 -24.26
N ALA A 34 40.06 -7.12 -24.68
CA ALA A 34 39.33 -7.10 -25.96
C ALA A 34 37.92 -7.65 -25.77
N PRO A 35 36.90 -6.78 -25.58
CA PRO A 35 35.53 -7.22 -25.44
C PRO A 35 34.98 -7.73 -26.78
N ASP A 36 34.34 -8.90 -26.73
CA ASP A 36 33.62 -9.51 -27.83
C ASP A 36 32.10 -9.37 -27.66
N ALA A 37 31.32 -9.91 -28.58
CA ALA A 37 29.85 -9.87 -28.52
C ALA A 37 29.28 -10.56 -27.25
N PHE A 38 29.94 -11.62 -26.76
CA PHE A 38 29.49 -12.32 -25.54
C PHE A 38 29.76 -11.51 -24.28
N SER A 39 30.96 -10.94 -24.15
CA SER A 39 31.31 -10.08 -23.03
C SER A 39 30.41 -8.83 -22.95
N LEU A 40 30.11 -8.23 -24.12
CA LEU A 40 29.18 -7.09 -24.20
C LEU A 40 27.75 -7.47 -23.77
N THR A 41 27.24 -8.61 -24.24
CA THR A 41 25.91 -9.10 -23.87
C THR A 41 25.83 -9.34 -22.36
N ALA A 42 26.86 -9.97 -21.77
CA ALA A 42 26.92 -10.22 -20.33
C ALA A 42 27.01 -8.90 -19.52
N ALA A 43 27.81 -7.93 -19.98
CA ALA A 43 27.90 -6.62 -19.33
C ALA A 43 26.60 -5.82 -19.42
N LEU A 44 25.90 -5.85 -20.57
CA LEU A 44 24.59 -5.23 -20.73
C LEU A 44 23.53 -5.89 -19.83
N ALA A 45 23.57 -7.22 -19.70
CA ALA A 45 22.70 -7.95 -18.78
C ALA A 45 22.98 -7.56 -17.31
N ALA A 46 24.26 -7.37 -16.93
CA ALA A 46 24.62 -6.90 -15.60
C ALA A 46 24.15 -5.45 -15.34
N ALA A 47 24.30 -4.55 -16.32
CA ALA A 47 23.77 -3.18 -16.23
C ALA A 47 22.25 -3.15 -16.11
N ALA A 48 21.56 -4.05 -16.83
CA ALA A 48 20.11 -4.23 -16.75
C ALA A 48 19.67 -4.74 -15.37
N ALA A 49 20.41 -5.69 -14.78
CA ALA A 49 20.12 -6.20 -13.43
C ALA A 49 20.25 -5.12 -12.36
N LEU A 50 21.22 -4.21 -12.51
CA LEU A 50 21.41 -3.05 -11.63
C LEU A 50 20.45 -1.89 -11.92
N ARG A 51 19.64 -1.97 -12.98
CA ARG A 51 18.85 -0.84 -13.51
C ARG A 51 19.67 0.44 -13.66
N CYS A 52 20.98 0.30 -13.97
CA CYS A 52 21.93 1.41 -14.04
C CYS A 52 22.01 1.95 -15.47
N HIS A 53 21.20 2.96 -15.77
CA HIS A 53 21.22 3.65 -17.08
C HIS A 53 22.60 4.16 -17.46
N ALA A 54 23.35 4.77 -16.52
CA ALA A 54 24.67 5.34 -16.80
C ALA A 54 25.67 4.29 -17.30
N ALA A 55 25.74 3.12 -16.65
CA ALA A 55 26.58 2.01 -17.09
C ALA A 55 26.15 1.50 -18.47
N GLY A 56 24.84 1.34 -18.69
CA GLY A 56 24.29 0.91 -19.97
C GLY A 56 24.61 1.88 -21.11
N ALA A 57 24.47 3.19 -20.87
CA ALA A 57 24.80 4.23 -21.85
C ALA A 57 26.30 4.27 -22.18
N GLN A 58 27.20 4.04 -21.21
CA GLN A 58 28.63 3.93 -21.44
C GLN A 58 28.98 2.71 -22.31
N LEU A 59 28.32 1.56 -22.06
CA LEU A 59 28.48 0.36 -22.87
C LEU A 59 28.02 0.60 -24.33
N HIS A 60 26.88 1.26 -24.50
CA HIS A 60 26.33 1.63 -25.80
C HIS A 60 27.30 2.59 -26.54
N ALA A 61 27.79 3.64 -25.89
CA ALA A 61 28.75 4.57 -26.46
C ALA A 61 30.09 3.88 -26.83
N ARG A 62 30.52 2.87 -26.06
CA ARG A 62 31.72 2.07 -26.37
C ARG A 62 31.49 1.21 -27.61
N LEU A 63 30.32 0.61 -27.76
CA LEU A 63 29.91 -0.18 -28.93
C LEU A 63 29.93 0.69 -30.20
N LEU A 64 29.38 1.89 -30.16
CA LEU A 64 29.39 2.84 -31.28
C LEU A 64 30.81 3.28 -31.65
N ARG A 65 31.66 3.57 -30.65
CA ARG A 65 33.06 3.96 -30.90
C ARG A 65 33.91 2.85 -31.53
N LEU A 66 33.61 1.59 -31.25
CA LEU A 66 34.29 0.44 -31.85
C LEU A 66 33.83 0.16 -33.29
N GLY A 67 32.87 0.95 -33.81
CA GLY A 67 32.33 0.77 -35.16
C GLY A 67 31.62 -0.58 -35.34
N LEU A 68 31.32 -1.25 -34.24
CA LEU A 68 30.59 -2.53 -34.27
C LEU A 68 29.13 -2.22 -34.50
N ARG A 69 28.62 -2.45 -35.71
CA ARG A 69 27.20 -2.62 -35.91
C ARG A 69 26.76 -3.77 -35.00
N ALA A 70 25.86 -3.49 -34.06
CA ALA A 70 25.52 -4.45 -33.02
C ALA A 70 25.03 -5.78 -33.64
N PRO A 71 25.76 -6.90 -33.45
CA PRO A 71 25.23 -8.20 -33.82
C PRO A 71 23.86 -8.40 -33.15
N LEU A 72 22.97 -9.14 -33.77
CA LEU A 72 21.59 -9.34 -33.29
C LEU A 72 21.48 -9.62 -31.75
N PRO A 73 22.34 -10.49 -31.15
CA PRO A 73 22.30 -10.71 -29.70
C PRO A 73 22.66 -9.47 -28.86
N VAL A 74 23.62 -8.65 -29.32
CA VAL A 74 24.03 -7.42 -28.62
C VAL A 74 22.96 -6.36 -28.75
N GLY A 75 22.36 -6.21 -29.94
CA GLY A 75 21.23 -5.29 -30.15
C GLY A 75 20.04 -5.63 -29.26
N ASN A 76 19.66 -6.91 -29.17
CA ASN A 76 18.60 -7.39 -28.30
C ASN A 76 18.93 -7.11 -26.80
N ALA A 77 20.16 -7.36 -26.37
CA ALA A 77 20.60 -7.09 -25.01
C ALA A 77 20.58 -5.58 -24.69
N LEU A 78 20.89 -4.74 -25.68
CA LEU A 78 20.85 -3.28 -25.54
C LEU A 78 19.43 -2.76 -25.35
N VAL A 79 18.50 -3.21 -26.21
CA VAL A 79 17.07 -2.88 -26.10
C VAL A 79 16.51 -3.35 -24.76
N ALA A 80 16.82 -4.59 -24.36
CA ALA A 80 16.38 -5.16 -23.08
C ALA A 80 16.97 -4.42 -21.86
N MET A 81 18.22 -3.96 -21.95
CA MET A 81 18.86 -3.15 -20.89
C MET A 81 18.14 -1.81 -20.71
N TYR A 82 17.87 -1.09 -21.81
CA TYR A 82 17.13 0.16 -21.73
C TYR A 82 15.68 -0.04 -21.26
N ALA A 83 15.03 -1.15 -21.64
CA ALA A 83 13.72 -1.53 -21.16
C ALA A 83 13.68 -1.68 -19.63
N LYS A 84 14.65 -2.41 -19.05
CA LYS A 84 14.77 -2.57 -17.59
C LYS A 84 15.10 -1.28 -16.85
N CYS A 85 15.76 -0.33 -17.52
CA CYS A 85 16.02 1.01 -16.98
C CYS A 85 14.87 1.99 -17.16
N ALA A 86 13.69 1.55 -17.65
CA ALA A 86 12.52 2.38 -17.97
C ALA A 86 12.84 3.55 -18.94
N ARG A 87 13.76 3.33 -19.90
CA ARG A 87 14.21 4.31 -20.89
C ARG A 87 13.68 3.94 -22.27
N ALA A 88 12.37 4.09 -22.49
CA ALA A 88 11.69 3.66 -23.71
C ALA A 88 12.24 4.32 -24.99
N HIS A 89 12.56 5.62 -24.96
CA HIS A 89 13.12 6.31 -26.12
C HIS A 89 14.53 5.83 -26.50
N ASP A 90 15.37 5.52 -25.50
CA ASP A 90 16.70 4.98 -25.76
C ASP A 90 16.62 3.53 -26.28
N ALA A 91 15.64 2.74 -25.78
CA ALA A 91 15.34 1.40 -26.31
C ALA A 91 14.87 1.47 -27.77
N GLU A 92 13.99 2.41 -28.10
CA GLU A 92 13.53 2.65 -29.46
C GLU A 92 14.66 3.05 -30.39
N ARG A 93 15.55 3.96 -29.98
CA ARG A 93 16.72 4.34 -30.76
C ARG A 93 17.61 3.14 -31.03
N ALA A 94 17.94 2.36 -29.99
CA ALA A 94 18.74 1.15 -30.14
C ALA A 94 18.10 0.14 -31.10
N PHE A 95 16.76 -0.04 -31.03
CA PHE A 95 16.02 -0.89 -31.93
C PHE A 95 16.04 -0.39 -33.38
N ARG A 96 15.94 0.93 -33.62
CA ARG A 96 16.02 1.53 -34.97
C ARG A 96 17.42 1.39 -35.59
N GLU A 97 18.47 1.38 -34.78
CA GLU A 97 19.86 1.18 -35.22
C GLU A 97 20.17 -0.27 -35.60
N MET A 98 19.32 -1.23 -35.20
CA MET A 98 19.49 -2.65 -35.57
C MET A 98 19.17 -2.86 -37.05
N HIS A 99 20.09 -3.53 -37.75
CA HIS A 99 19.91 -3.91 -39.16
C HIS A 99 18.92 -5.09 -39.29
N ASP A 100 19.18 -6.13 -38.50
CA ASP A 100 18.33 -7.32 -38.44
C ASP A 100 17.49 -7.30 -37.17
N ARG A 101 16.21 -7.65 -37.28
CA ARG A 101 15.26 -7.68 -36.17
C ARG A 101 14.53 -9.00 -36.16
N ASN A 102 14.49 -9.65 -35.00
CA ASN A 102 13.74 -10.89 -34.80
C ASN A 102 12.57 -10.69 -33.81
N ALA A 103 11.80 -11.71 -33.57
CA ALA A 103 10.67 -11.65 -32.63
C ALA A 103 11.09 -11.18 -31.22
N LEU A 104 12.30 -11.54 -30.77
CA LEU A 104 12.84 -11.10 -29.47
C LEU A 104 13.11 -9.59 -29.45
N SER A 105 13.63 -9.02 -30.56
CA SER A 105 13.87 -7.57 -30.67
C SER A 105 12.57 -6.79 -30.52
N TRP A 106 11.52 -7.22 -31.24
CA TRP A 106 10.18 -6.62 -31.17
C TRP A 106 9.55 -6.75 -29.78
N CYS A 107 9.58 -7.95 -29.17
CA CYS A 107 9.06 -8.17 -27.83
C CYS A 107 9.82 -7.34 -26.77
N SER A 108 11.15 -7.17 -26.93
CA SER A 108 11.95 -6.36 -26.01
C SER A 108 11.57 -4.86 -26.05
N LEU A 109 11.32 -4.32 -27.25
CA LEU A 109 10.87 -2.93 -27.39
C LEU A 109 9.42 -2.77 -26.90
N LEU A 110 8.55 -3.75 -27.21
CA LEU A 110 7.18 -3.77 -26.69
C LEU A 110 7.17 -3.72 -25.15
N HIS A 111 8.02 -4.56 -24.53
CA HIS A 111 8.19 -4.55 -23.08
C HIS A 111 8.72 -3.20 -22.57
N ALA A 112 9.62 -2.53 -23.29
CA ALA A 112 10.11 -1.21 -22.93
C ALA A 112 8.99 -0.16 -22.87
N TYR A 113 8.13 -0.12 -23.87
CA TYR A 113 6.99 0.79 -23.89
C TYR A 113 5.98 0.49 -22.79
N VAL A 114 5.66 -0.79 -22.57
CA VAL A 114 4.74 -1.21 -21.50
C VAL A 114 5.32 -0.88 -20.11
N ALA A 115 6.60 -1.17 -19.87
CA ALA A 115 7.25 -0.90 -18.59
C ALA A 115 7.35 0.61 -18.28
N SER A 116 7.41 1.46 -19.32
CA SER A 116 7.44 2.91 -19.19
C SER A 116 6.04 3.57 -19.24
N GLY A 117 4.97 2.78 -19.30
CA GLY A 117 3.58 3.28 -19.32
C GLY A 117 3.11 3.85 -20.67
N HIS A 118 3.91 3.74 -21.73
CA HIS A 118 3.58 4.29 -23.06
C HIS A 118 2.70 3.31 -23.87
N LEU A 119 1.50 3.00 -23.36
CA LEU A 119 0.63 1.97 -23.91
C LEU A 119 0.16 2.24 -25.35
N ARG A 120 0.02 3.52 -25.74
CA ARG A 120 -0.33 3.88 -27.12
C ARG A 120 0.78 3.45 -28.08
N LEU A 121 2.04 3.77 -27.78
CA LEU A 121 3.19 3.37 -28.59
C LEU A 121 3.38 1.84 -28.58
N ALA A 122 3.08 1.19 -27.44
CA ALA A 122 3.09 -0.27 -27.36
C ALA A 122 2.06 -0.90 -28.28
N GLN A 123 0.84 -0.34 -28.38
CA GLN A 123 -0.20 -0.82 -29.28
C GLN A 123 0.19 -0.61 -30.75
N GLU A 124 0.67 0.59 -31.12
CA GLU A 124 1.15 0.91 -32.45
C GLU A 124 2.26 -0.06 -32.89
N LEU A 125 3.26 -0.27 -32.02
CA LEU A 125 4.35 -1.23 -32.28
C LEU A 125 3.82 -2.65 -32.45
N PHE A 126 2.89 -3.08 -31.61
CA PHE A 126 2.28 -4.41 -31.67
C PHE A 126 1.54 -4.62 -33.00
N ASP A 127 0.86 -3.59 -33.50
CA ASP A 127 0.13 -3.64 -34.77
C ASP A 127 1.10 -3.66 -35.97
N GLU A 128 2.33 -3.14 -35.84
CA GLU A 128 3.38 -3.18 -36.87
C GLU A 128 4.17 -4.51 -36.85
N MET A 129 4.05 -5.35 -35.79
CA MET A 129 4.83 -6.59 -35.68
C MET A 129 4.53 -7.56 -36.83
N PRO A 130 5.54 -8.08 -37.54
CA PRO A 130 5.37 -9.04 -38.63
C PRO A 130 4.73 -10.37 -38.17
N SER A 131 5.08 -10.82 -36.97
CA SER A 131 4.50 -12.00 -36.32
C SER A 131 4.27 -11.73 -34.84
N ARG A 132 3.08 -12.08 -34.37
CA ARG A 132 2.65 -11.88 -32.98
C ARG A 132 2.59 -13.24 -32.28
N ASN A 133 3.57 -13.50 -31.42
CA ASN A 133 3.61 -14.71 -30.59
C ASN A 133 2.93 -14.46 -29.21
N ASN A 134 2.75 -15.53 -28.41
CA ASN A 134 2.13 -15.43 -27.07
C ASN A 134 2.84 -14.40 -26.17
N VAL A 135 4.18 -14.28 -26.26
CA VAL A 135 4.95 -13.32 -25.46
C VAL A 135 4.54 -11.87 -25.78
N ALA A 136 4.35 -11.54 -27.07
CA ALA A 136 3.92 -10.20 -27.48
C ALA A 136 2.51 -9.90 -26.97
N TRP A 137 1.55 -10.85 -27.14
CA TRP A 137 0.19 -10.71 -26.63
C TRP A 137 0.19 -10.55 -25.10
N ASN A 138 0.88 -11.43 -24.38
CA ASN A 138 0.94 -11.39 -22.92
C ASN A 138 1.58 -10.08 -22.40
N THR A 139 2.61 -9.57 -23.11
CA THR A 139 3.24 -8.29 -22.75
C THR A 139 2.23 -7.13 -22.85
N LEU A 140 1.46 -7.08 -23.94
CA LEU A 140 0.47 -6.02 -24.15
C LEU A 140 -0.72 -6.15 -23.18
N LEU A 141 -1.24 -7.38 -22.99
CA LEU A 141 -2.28 -7.70 -22.02
C LEU A 141 -1.88 -7.25 -20.60
N MET A 142 -0.65 -7.58 -20.18
CA MET A 142 -0.10 -7.17 -18.89
C MET A 142 -0.01 -5.65 -18.77
N GLY A 143 0.35 -4.94 -19.85
CA GLY A 143 0.37 -3.48 -19.89
C GLY A 143 -1.00 -2.88 -19.59
N TYR A 144 -2.05 -3.36 -20.26
CA TYR A 144 -3.41 -2.90 -20.03
C TYR A 144 -3.96 -3.33 -18.66
N SER A 145 -3.62 -4.52 -18.15
CA SER A 145 -3.98 -4.91 -16.78
C SER A 145 -3.35 -3.98 -15.75
N ARG A 146 -2.06 -3.64 -15.88
CA ARG A 146 -1.35 -2.74 -14.94
C ARG A 146 -1.87 -1.30 -14.97
N SER A 147 -2.29 -0.82 -16.13
CA SER A 147 -2.87 0.53 -16.26
C SER A 147 -4.30 0.66 -15.77
N GLY A 148 -4.90 -0.41 -15.24
CA GLY A 148 -6.29 -0.43 -14.81
C GLY A 148 -7.31 -0.51 -15.97
N ASN A 149 -6.86 -0.62 -17.22
CA ASN A 149 -7.76 -0.75 -18.38
C ASN A 149 -8.08 -2.22 -18.68
N ALA A 150 -8.67 -2.88 -17.70
CA ALA A 150 -9.00 -4.29 -17.77
C ALA A 150 -10.03 -4.62 -18.87
N ARG A 151 -10.89 -3.66 -19.24
CA ARG A 151 -11.83 -3.84 -20.36
C ARG A 151 -11.08 -4.05 -21.68
N GLN A 152 -10.03 -3.25 -21.91
CA GLN A 152 -9.20 -3.40 -23.11
C GLN A 152 -8.42 -4.72 -23.10
N CYS A 153 -8.01 -5.18 -21.92
CA CYS A 153 -7.36 -6.47 -21.74
C CYS A 153 -8.27 -7.63 -22.24
N LEU A 154 -9.55 -7.62 -21.88
CA LEU A 154 -10.53 -8.63 -22.34
C LEU A 154 -10.79 -8.55 -23.86
N ILE A 155 -10.83 -7.35 -24.43
CA ILE A 155 -10.97 -7.17 -25.89
C ILE A 155 -9.76 -7.75 -26.62
N LEU A 156 -8.56 -7.50 -26.12
CA LEU A 156 -7.33 -8.06 -26.70
C LEU A 156 -7.28 -9.57 -26.59
N PHE A 157 -7.71 -10.12 -25.46
CA PHE A 157 -7.81 -11.57 -25.29
C PHE A 157 -8.72 -12.22 -26.34
N ASN A 158 -9.89 -11.64 -26.57
CA ASN A 158 -10.78 -12.13 -27.62
C ASN A 158 -10.11 -12.07 -29.02
N LYS A 159 -9.36 -10.99 -29.30
CA LYS A 159 -8.60 -10.89 -30.56
C LYS A 159 -7.51 -11.96 -30.67
N MET A 160 -6.81 -12.27 -29.56
CA MET A 160 -5.81 -13.34 -29.50
C MET A 160 -6.42 -14.71 -29.82
N GLN A 161 -7.60 -15.02 -29.25
CA GLN A 161 -8.33 -16.25 -29.54
C GLN A 161 -8.80 -16.32 -31.02
N MET A 162 -9.31 -15.20 -31.54
CA MET A 162 -9.71 -15.12 -32.96
C MET A 162 -8.51 -15.27 -33.91
N ALA A 163 -7.29 -14.93 -33.49
CA ALA A 163 -6.06 -15.17 -34.23
C ALA A 163 -5.60 -16.66 -34.19
N GLY A 164 -6.34 -17.54 -33.52
CA GLY A 164 -6.04 -18.96 -33.42
C GLY A 164 -4.88 -19.33 -32.50
N LEU A 165 -4.44 -18.39 -31.63
CA LEU A 165 -3.38 -18.65 -30.67
C LEU A 165 -3.94 -19.35 -29.43
N THR A 166 -3.24 -20.38 -28.98
CA THR A 166 -3.54 -21.06 -27.71
C THR A 166 -3.07 -20.22 -26.54
N CYS A 167 -3.94 -20.06 -25.55
CA CYS A 167 -3.58 -19.39 -24.30
C CYS A 167 -2.61 -20.26 -23.51
N ASP A 168 -1.69 -19.62 -22.83
CA ASP A 168 -0.84 -20.23 -21.83
C ASP A 168 -1.27 -19.82 -20.40
N ASP A 169 -0.65 -20.39 -19.39
CA ASP A 169 -0.87 -20.08 -17.97
C ASP A 169 -0.67 -18.60 -17.67
N ALA A 170 0.36 -17.99 -18.25
CA ALA A 170 0.64 -16.56 -18.10
C ALA A 170 -0.51 -15.69 -18.64
N THR A 171 -1.07 -16.02 -19.80
CA THR A 171 -2.24 -15.33 -20.39
C THR A 171 -3.42 -15.36 -19.41
N LEU A 172 -3.70 -16.54 -18.84
CA LEU A 172 -4.83 -16.71 -17.92
C LEU A 172 -4.64 -15.97 -16.61
N CYS A 173 -3.44 -16.02 -16.03
CA CYS A 173 -3.12 -15.26 -14.83
C CYS A 173 -3.30 -13.75 -15.04
N ILE A 174 -2.87 -13.21 -16.19
CA ILE A 174 -3.06 -11.80 -16.55
C ILE A 174 -4.54 -11.45 -16.68
N LEU A 175 -5.35 -12.34 -17.26
CA LEU A 175 -6.79 -12.11 -17.40
C LEU A 175 -7.52 -12.14 -16.07
N VAL A 176 -7.18 -13.09 -15.20
CA VAL A 176 -7.74 -13.18 -13.86
C VAL A 176 -7.35 -11.93 -13.04
N ASP A 177 -6.08 -11.47 -13.12
CA ASP A 177 -5.64 -10.22 -12.48
C ASP A 177 -6.41 -9.00 -13.03
N ALA A 178 -6.63 -8.93 -14.35
CA ALA A 178 -7.42 -7.86 -14.95
C ALA A 178 -8.88 -7.87 -14.43
N CYS A 179 -9.50 -9.04 -14.30
CA CYS A 179 -10.85 -9.18 -13.74
C CYS A 179 -10.90 -8.77 -12.25
N THR A 180 -9.86 -9.13 -11.49
CA THR A 180 -9.73 -8.75 -10.08
C THR A 180 -9.69 -7.22 -9.90
N LYS A 181 -9.02 -6.51 -10.82
CA LYS A 181 -8.93 -5.04 -10.82
C LYS A 181 -10.21 -4.35 -11.27
N LEU A 182 -10.96 -4.96 -12.21
CA LEU A 182 -12.29 -4.47 -12.61
C LEU A 182 -13.31 -4.48 -11.48
N ALA A 183 -13.08 -5.30 -10.46
CA ALA A 183 -14.01 -5.54 -9.35
C ALA A 183 -15.44 -5.89 -9.82
N HIS A 184 -15.57 -6.54 -10.99
CA HIS A 184 -16.86 -6.91 -11.57
C HIS A 184 -17.04 -8.45 -11.56
N PRO A 185 -17.84 -9.01 -10.63
CA PRO A 185 -17.91 -10.46 -10.40
C PRO A 185 -18.30 -11.27 -11.64
N SER A 186 -19.26 -10.78 -12.44
CA SER A 186 -19.74 -11.52 -13.63
C SER A 186 -18.64 -11.78 -14.66
N THR A 187 -17.69 -10.84 -14.81
CA THR A 187 -16.54 -11.01 -15.71
C THR A 187 -15.57 -12.05 -15.17
N GLY A 188 -15.33 -12.03 -13.85
CA GLY A 188 -14.50 -13.03 -13.16
C GLY A 188 -15.07 -14.44 -13.31
N PHE A 189 -16.38 -14.62 -13.13
CA PHE A 189 -17.05 -15.91 -13.33
C PHE A 189 -16.98 -16.40 -14.78
N ALA A 190 -17.07 -15.50 -15.77
CA ALA A 190 -16.93 -15.86 -17.17
C ALA A 190 -15.52 -16.37 -17.48
N VAL A 191 -14.48 -15.72 -16.94
CA VAL A 191 -13.09 -16.18 -17.09
C VAL A 191 -12.87 -17.50 -16.37
N HIS A 192 -13.37 -17.68 -15.15
CA HIS A 192 -13.29 -18.96 -14.44
C HIS A 192 -13.97 -20.09 -15.23
N LYS A 193 -15.14 -19.83 -15.83
CA LYS A 193 -15.80 -20.81 -16.71
C LYS A 193 -14.90 -21.23 -17.86
N ILE A 194 -14.21 -20.28 -18.51
CA ILE A 194 -13.26 -20.58 -19.60
C ILE A 194 -12.10 -21.43 -19.09
N VAL A 195 -11.56 -21.14 -17.90
CA VAL A 195 -10.50 -21.93 -17.26
C VAL A 195 -10.93 -23.37 -17.06
N VAL A 196 -12.13 -23.60 -16.51
CA VAL A 196 -12.66 -24.95 -16.25
C VAL A 196 -12.95 -25.70 -17.55
N GLN A 197 -13.58 -25.04 -18.53
CA GLN A 197 -13.92 -25.67 -19.84
C GLN A 197 -12.69 -26.14 -20.60
N ASN A 198 -11.54 -25.50 -20.41
CA ASN A 198 -10.29 -25.88 -21.08
C ASN A 198 -9.37 -26.74 -20.20
N GLY A 199 -9.80 -27.15 -19.01
CA GLY A 199 -9.04 -28.01 -18.11
C GLY A 199 -7.82 -27.35 -17.45
N TRP A 200 -7.74 -26.01 -17.45
CA TRP A 200 -6.59 -25.26 -16.92
C TRP A 200 -6.66 -25.06 -15.40
N ASN A 201 -7.71 -25.52 -14.75
CA ASN A 201 -7.85 -25.57 -13.30
C ASN A 201 -6.86 -26.54 -12.62
N SER A 202 -6.20 -27.42 -13.38
CA SER A 202 -5.10 -28.26 -12.87
C SER A 202 -3.78 -27.50 -12.68
N MET A 203 -3.65 -26.29 -13.29
CA MET A 203 -2.46 -25.46 -13.17
C MET A 203 -2.48 -24.67 -11.86
N ALA A 204 -1.46 -24.85 -11.02
CA ALA A 204 -1.39 -24.23 -9.70
C ALA A 204 -1.40 -22.69 -9.77
N GLU A 205 -0.70 -22.10 -10.73
CA GLU A 205 -0.60 -20.65 -10.93
C GLU A 205 -1.97 -20.02 -11.26
N VAL A 206 -2.74 -20.65 -12.13
CA VAL A 206 -4.08 -20.21 -12.51
C VAL A 206 -5.04 -20.33 -11.32
N SER A 207 -4.99 -21.46 -10.60
CA SER A 207 -5.80 -21.69 -9.40
C SER A 207 -5.47 -20.68 -8.28
N ASN A 208 -4.21 -20.35 -8.09
CA ASN A 208 -3.78 -19.32 -7.13
C ASN A 208 -4.33 -17.92 -7.50
N SER A 209 -4.32 -17.58 -8.79
CA SER A 209 -4.91 -16.33 -9.29
C SER A 209 -6.43 -16.30 -9.09
N LEU A 210 -7.12 -17.43 -9.31
CA LEU A 210 -8.56 -17.55 -9.03
C LEU A 210 -8.87 -17.42 -7.53
N ILE A 211 -8.08 -18.02 -6.64
CA ILE A 211 -8.22 -17.83 -5.18
C ILE A 211 -8.16 -16.33 -4.85
N SER A 212 -7.18 -15.60 -5.40
CA SER A 212 -7.05 -14.15 -5.21
C SER A 212 -8.27 -13.38 -5.75
N LEU A 213 -8.81 -13.77 -6.92
CA LEU A 213 -10.01 -13.19 -7.52
C LEU A 213 -11.22 -13.33 -6.60
N TYR A 214 -11.51 -14.55 -6.14
CA TYR A 214 -12.66 -14.83 -5.27
C TYR A 214 -12.53 -14.16 -3.91
N THR A 215 -11.31 -14.08 -3.38
CA THR A 215 -11.00 -13.30 -2.17
C THR A 215 -11.36 -11.83 -2.33
N LYS A 216 -11.01 -11.24 -3.49
CA LYS A 216 -11.34 -9.83 -3.78
C LYS A 216 -12.85 -9.57 -3.83
N PHE A 217 -13.63 -10.57 -4.24
CA PHE A 217 -15.10 -10.51 -4.26
C PHE A 217 -15.74 -10.93 -2.93
N SER A 218 -14.94 -11.22 -1.89
CA SER A 218 -15.42 -11.72 -0.59
C SER A 218 -16.16 -13.06 -0.69
N LEU A 219 -15.86 -13.87 -1.70
CA LEU A 219 -16.46 -15.19 -1.96
C LEU A 219 -15.50 -16.30 -1.47
N LEU A 220 -15.35 -16.40 -0.15
CA LEU A 220 -14.38 -17.29 0.48
C LEU A 220 -14.65 -18.76 0.18
N ASP A 221 -15.92 -19.20 0.18
CA ASP A 221 -16.29 -20.59 -0.08
C ASP A 221 -15.83 -21.07 -1.47
N ASP A 222 -15.88 -20.18 -2.46
CA ASP A 222 -15.38 -20.47 -3.79
C ASP A 222 -13.85 -20.60 -3.82
N ALA A 223 -13.13 -19.72 -3.11
CA ALA A 223 -11.68 -19.80 -2.97
C ALA A 223 -11.26 -21.10 -2.28
N VAL A 224 -11.94 -21.51 -1.22
CA VAL A 224 -11.70 -22.78 -0.50
C VAL A 224 -12.00 -23.99 -1.41
N ARG A 225 -13.08 -23.95 -2.19
CA ARG A 225 -13.41 -25.02 -3.15
C ARG A 225 -12.31 -25.19 -4.21
N ILE A 226 -11.79 -24.08 -4.75
CA ILE A 226 -10.68 -24.11 -5.71
C ILE A 226 -9.44 -24.74 -5.07
N PHE A 227 -9.05 -24.28 -3.88
CA PHE A 227 -7.91 -24.87 -3.17
C PHE A 227 -8.10 -26.35 -2.88
N GLY A 228 -9.32 -26.77 -2.49
CA GLY A 228 -9.68 -28.17 -2.27
C GLY A 228 -9.58 -29.05 -3.51
N SER A 229 -9.86 -28.48 -4.70
CA SER A 229 -9.82 -29.19 -6.00
C SER A 229 -8.42 -29.29 -6.61
N MET A 230 -7.41 -28.59 -6.07
CA MET A 230 -6.04 -28.62 -6.58
C MET A 230 -5.37 -29.97 -6.30
N GLU A 231 -4.88 -30.63 -7.34
CA GLU A 231 -4.11 -31.87 -7.23
C GLU A 231 -2.73 -31.65 -6.60
N VAL A 232 -2.07 -30.56 -7.02
CA VAL A 232 -0.76 -30.15 -6.50
C VAL A 232 -0.90 -28.78 -5.85
N ARG A 233 -0.64 -28.72 -4.55
CA ARG A 233 -0.64 -27.48 -3.78
C ARG A 233 0.80 -27.03 -3.55
N THR A 234 1.16 -25.90 -4.13
CA THR A 234 2.45 -25.26 -3.92
C THR A 234 2.41 -24.40 -2.65
N ILE A 235 3.56 -23.99 -2.15
CA ILE A 235 3.63 -23.03 -1.02
C ILE A 235 2.88 -21.73 -1.34
N VAL A 236 2.84 -21.33 -2.63
CA VAL A 236 2.08 -20.16 -3.08
C VAL A 236 0.58 -20.39 -2.91
N SER A 237 0.09 -21.61 -3.15
CA SER A 237 -1.34 -21.94 -2.98
C SER A 237 -1.77 -21.83 -1.51
N TRP A 238 -0.95 -22.34 -0.59
CA TRP A 238 -1.16 -22.23 0.84
C TRP A 238 -1.16 -20.77 1.30
N ASN A 239 -0.15 -20.00 0.88
CA ASN A 239 -0.03 -18.59 1.22
C ASN A 239 -1.20 -17.75 0.66
N SER A 240 -1.67 -18.06 -0.55
CA SER A 240 -2.81 -17.38 -1.16
C SER A 240 -4.11 -17.59 -0.35
N LEU A 241 -4.34 -18.80 0.15
CA LEU A 241 -5.53 -19.08 0.96
C LEU A 241 -5.40 -18.53 2.39
N ILE A 242 -4.20 -18.57 3.00
CA ILE A 242 -3.92 -17.90 4.29
C ILE A 242 -4.22 -16.40 4.16
N ASP A 243 -3.70 -15.73 3.12
CA ASP A 243 -3.96 -14.31 2.88
C ASP A 243 -5.46 -14.02 2.62
N ALA A 244 -6.16 -14.96 1.97
CA ALA A 244 -7.61 -14.89 1.77
C ALA A 244 -8.38 -14.90 3.10
N TYR A 245 -8.09 -15.85 3.97
CA TYR A 245 -8.70 -15.93 5.30
C TYR A 245 -8.40 -14.67 6.12
N MET A 246 -7.14 -14.22 6.13
CA MET A 246 -6.72 -13.02 6.86
C MET A 246 -7.39 -11.74 6.36
N LYS A 247 -7.52 -11.57 5.04
CA LYS A 247 -8.20 -10.39 4.44
C LYS A 247 -9.68 -10.32 4.77
N LEU A 248 -10.31 -11.46 4.95
CA LEU A 248 -11.74 -11.56 5.26
C LEU A 248 -12.03 -11.68 6.76
N GLY A 249 -11.00 -11.63 7.62
CA GLY A 249 -11.14 -11.65 9.07
C GLY A 249 -11.32 -13.03 9.70
N TYR A 250 -11.07 -14.11 8.96
CA TYR A 250 -11.19 -15.49 9.45
C TYR A 250 -9.85 -15.99 10.05
N MET A 251 -9.44 -15.38 11.15
CA MET A 251 -8.11 -15.57 11.74
C MET A 251 -7.87 -16.99 12.27
N GLU A 252 -8.87 -17.62 12.90
CA GLU A 252 -8.75 -18.99 13.44
C GLU A 252 -8.52 -20.01 12.33
N GLN A 253 -9.25 -19.86 11.21
CA GLN A 253 -9.10 -20.72 10.03
C GLN A 253 -7.73 -20.52 9.37
N ALA A 254 -7.24 -19.29 9.31
CA ALA A 254 -5.91 -18.98 8.79
C ALA A 254 -4.83 -19.61 9.66
N ALA A 255 -4.95 -19.55 11.00
CA ALA A 255 -4.01 -20.15 11.94
C ALA A 255 -3.99 -21.68 11.81
N SER A 256 -5.16 -22.32 11.72
CA SER A 256 -5.28 -23.77 11.50
C SER A 256 -4.65 -24.18 10.15
N LEU A 257 -4.88 -23.39 9.11
CA LEU A 257 -4.29 -23.65 7.79
C LEU A 257 -2.77 -23.50 7.83
N PHE A 258 -2.25 -22.46 8.49
CA PHE A 258 -0.82 -22.21 8.64
C PHE A 258 -0.11 -23.37 9.34
N GLN A 259 -0.71 -23.94 10.39
CA GLN A 259 -0.18 -25.14 11.07
C GLN A 259 -0.17 -26.39 10.18
N SER A 260 -1.04 -26.41 9.15
CA SER A 260 -1.15 -27.52 8.20
C SER A 260 -0.18 -27.42 7.02
N VAL A 261 0.53 -26.30 6.87
CA VAL A 261 1.51 -26.09 5.78
C VAL A 261 2.71 -27.04 6.00
N PRO A 262 3.06 -27.88 5.02
CA PRO A 262 4.15 -28.85 5.20
C PRO A 262 5.51 -28.21 5.48
N GLU A 263 5.81 -27.09 4.84
CA GLU A 263 7.06 -26.34 4.99
C GLU A 263 6.76 -24.84 4.80
N THR A 264 6.89 -24.09 5.87
CA THR A 264 6.63 -22.65 5.86
C THR A 264 7.86 -21.88 5.38
N ASN A 265 7.64 -20.76 4.69
CA ASN A 265 8.69 -19.84 4.27
C ASN A 265 8.43 -18.42 4.81
N VAL A 266 9.36 -17.50 4.58
CA VAL A 266 9.24 -16.09 5.02
C VAL A 266 7.90 -15.47 4.62
N ILE A 267 7.39 -15.78 3.42
CA ILE A 267 6.12 -15.24 2.91
C ILE A 267 4.94 -15.76 3.74
N SER A 268 4.96 -17.05 4.15
CA SER A 268 3.91 -17.64 5.00
C SER A 268 3.81 -16.92 6.35
N TRP A 269 4.95 -16.72 7.00
CA TRP A 269 5.04 -16.00 8.27
C TRP A 269 4.62 -14.54 8.12
N THR A 270 5.11 -13.85 7.09
CA THR A 270 4.77 -12.46 6.83
C THR A 270 3.28 -12.27 6.53
N ALA A 271 2.65 -13.21 5.81
CA ALA A 271 1.22 -13.18 5.55
C ALA A 271 0.39 -13.29 6.83
N MET A 272 0.80 -14.20 7.75
CA MET A 272 0.17 -14.36 9.05
C MET A 272 0.37 -13.12 9.94
N ILE A 273 1.61 -12.66 10.12
CA ILE A 273 1.95 -11.50 10.96
C ILE A 273 1.20 -10.26 10.44
N GLY A 274 1.30 -9.98 9.13
CA GLY A 274 0.63 -8.84 8.52
C GLY A 274 -0.89 -8.95 8.53
N GLY A 275 -1.42 -10.17 8.43
CA GLY A 275 -2.84 -10.45 8.56
C GLY A 275 -3.36 -10.15 9.96
N LEU A 276 -2.71 -10.67 11.00
CA LEU A 276 -3.04 -10.40 12.40
C LEU A 276 -2.97 -8.91 12.72
N ALA A 277 -1.91 -8.23 12.29
CA ALA A 277 -1.75 -6.78 12.50
C ALA A 277 -2.93 -5.98 11.89
N ARG A 278 -3.33 -6.30 10.66
CA ARG A 278 -4.48 -5.63 9.99
C ARG A 278 -5.83 -5.91 10.65
N ASN A 279 -5.99 -7.06 11.29
CA ASN A 279 -7.22 -7.43 12.00
C ASN A 279 -7.23 -6.97 13.48
N GLY A 280 -6.25 -6.16 13.91
CA GLY A 280 -6.19 -5.60 15.26
C GLY A 280 -5.60 -6.54 16.31
N CYS A 281 -5.11 -7.73 15.91
CA CYS A 281 -4.47 -8.72 16.79
C CYS A 281 -2.95 -8.48 16.83
N ALA A 282 -2.57 -7.31 17.31
CA ALA A 282 -1.16 -6.89 17.28
C ALA A 282 -0.27 -7.73 18.21
N ASP A 283 -0.76 -8.14 19.37
CA ASP A 283 -0.01 -8.91 20.35
C ASP A 283 0.30 -10.33 19.82
N GLU A 284 -0.68 -10.95 19.14
CA GLU A 284 -0.49 -12.24 18.47
C GLU A 284 0.48 -12.11 17.30
N ALA A 285 0.43 -10.99 16.55
CA ALA A 285 1.39 -10.73 15.48
C ALA A 285 2.83 -10.61 16.00
N LEU A 286 3.02 -9.93 17.13
CA LEU A 286 4.33 -9.79 17.78
C LEU A 286 4.82 -11.13 18.36
N THR A 287 3.94 -11.91 18.95
CA THR A 287 4.26 -13.26 19.45
C THR A 287 4.71 -14.15 18.30
N LEU A 288 3.96 -14.14 17.20
CA LEU A 288 4.29 -14.92 16.01
C LEU A 288 5.64 -14.48 15.37
N PHE A 289 5.96 -13.20 15.44
CA PHE A 289 7.27 -12.71 15.01
C PHE A 289 8.41 -13.23 15.87
N VAL A 290 8.22 -13.31 17.19
CA VAL A 290 9.21 -13.90 18.10
C VAL A 290 9.40 -15.40 17.80
N GLU A 291 8.32 -16.12 17.54
CA GLU A 291 8.37 -17.52 17.11
C GLU A 291 9.14 -17.66 15.79
N MET A 292 8.86 -16.82 14.79
CA MET A 292 9.61 -16.80 13.52
C MET A 292 11.11 -16.64 13.73
N LEU A 293 11.52 -15.76 14.66
CA LEU A 293 12.94 -15.53 14.99
C LEU A 293 13.62 -16.73 15.67
N ALA A 294 12.84 -17.66 16.23
CA ALA A 294 13.37 -18.90 16.84
C ALA A 294 13.70 -19.97 15.78
N HIS A 295 13.27 -19.79 14.52
CA HIS A 295 13.58 -20.71 13.43
C HIS A 295 14.89 -20.32 12.75
N ASP A 296 15.92 -21.18 12.83
CA ASP A 296 17.26 -20.91 12.29
C ASP A 296 17.32 -20.69 10.78
N HIS A 297 16.33 -21.20 10.03
CA HIS A 297 16.31 -21.16 8.56
C HIS A 297 15.42 -20.07 7.97
N ILE A 298 14.67 -19.34 8.81
CA ILE A 298 13.72 -18.32 8.36
C ILE A 298 14.19 -16.95 8.86
N HIS A 299 14.63 -16.11 7.94
CA HIS A 299 15.10 -14.77 8.27
C HIS A 299 14.06 -13.73 7.82
N PRO A 300 13.66 -12.79 8.70
CA PRO A 300 12.79 -11.70 8.33
C PRO A 300 13.35 -10.88 7.15
N ASP A 301 12.48 -10.54 6.22
CA ASP A 301 12.75 -9.62 5.13
C ASP A 301 12.18 -8.21 5.42
N ASP A 302 12.30 -7.30 4.46
CA ASP A 302 11.79 -5.95 4.56
C ASP A 302 10.26 -5.91 4.73
N PHE A 303 9.53 -6.81 4.09
CA PHE A 303 8.07 -6.93 4.24
C PHE A 303 7.66 -7.43 5.63
N THR A 304 8.43 -8.38 6.18
CA THR A 304 8.22 -8.87 7.55
C THR A 304 8.40 -7.73 8.55
N PHE A 305 9.50 -6.96 8.45
CA PHE A 305 9.72 -5.81 9.34
C PHE A 305 8.61 -4.77 9.18
N GLY A 306 8.16 -4.48 7.96
CA GLY A 306 7.02 -3.59 7.72
C GLY A 306 5.74 -4.05 8.42
N ALA A 307 5.42 -5.35 8.34
CA ALA A 307 4.25 -5.94 9.00
C ALA A 307 4.32 -5.85 10.53
N VAL A 308 5.48 -6.15 11.11
CA VAL A 308 5.70 -6.08 12.57
C VAL A 308 5.66 -4.64 13.08
N LEU A 309 6.27 -3.70 12.34
CA LEU A 309 6.19 -2.26 12.67
C LEU A 309 4.77 -1.74 12.60
N HIS A 310 3.97 -2.21 11.63
CA HIS A 310 2.55 -1.90 11.56
C HIS A 310 1.78 -2.45 12.78
N ALA A 311 2.10 -3.67 13.25
CA ALA A 311 1.53 -4.20 14.49
C ALA A 311 1.89 -3.31 15.69
N CYS A 312 3.15 -2.89 15.84
CA CYS A 312 3.56 -1.95 16.89
C CYS A 312 2.82 -0.61 16.81
N ALA A 313 2.59 -0.11 15.59
CA ALA A 313 1.88 1.14 15.35
C ALA A 313 0.39 1.04 15.72
N THR A 314 -0.25 -0.08 15.44
CA THR A 314 -1.68 -0.30 15.76
C THR A 314 -1.93 -0.56 17.25
N SER A 315 -1.00 -1.24 17.94
CA SER A 315 -1.05 -1.40 19.40
C SER A 315 -0.52 -0.17 20.16
N VAL A 316 0.00 0.83 19.45
CA VAL A 316 0.63 2.02 20.05
C VAL A 316 1.74 1.63 21.05
N SER A 317 2.42 0.49 20.82
CA SER A 317 3.48 -0.02 21.69
C SER A 317 4.84 0.52 21.29
N LEU A 318 5.25 1.63 21.91
CA LEU A 318 6.55 2.26 21.65
C LEU A 318 7.72 1.37 22.06
N ALA A 319 7.59 0.62 23.16
CA ALA A 319 8.65 -0.27 23.66
C ALA A 319 8.94 -1.40 22.66
N SER A 320 7.90 -2.07 22.18
CA SER A 320 8.01 -3.10 21.13
C SER A 320 8.58 -2.51 19.85
N GLY A 321 8.09 -1.33 19.42
CA GLY A 321 8.59 -0.62 18.24
C GLY A 321 10.09 -0.32 18.30
N ARG A 322 10.59 0.15 19.45
CA ARG A 322 12.04 0.38 19.67
C ARG A 322 12.85 -0.90 19.63
N THR A 323 12.33 -1.99 20.17
CA THR A 323 12.98 -3.31 20.11
C THR A 323 13.09 -3.80 18.65
N VAL A 324 12.03 -3.67 17.87
CA VAL A 324 12.03 -3.99 16.44
C VAL A 324 13.00 -3.09 15.68
N HIS A 325 13.05 -1.78 15.98
CA HIS A 325 14.01 -0.86 15.36
C HIS A 325 15.46 -1.28 15.61
N CYS A 326 15.80 -1.68 16.84
CA CYS A 326 17.14 -2.20 17.12
C CYS A 326 17.43 -3.44 16.24
N ARG A 327 16.47 -4.33 16.06
CA ARG A 327 16.64 -5.51 15.21
C ARG A 327 16.80 -5.17 13.74
N VAL A 328 16.01 -4.23 13.21
CA VAL A 328 16.13 -3.67 11.86
C VAL A 328 17.55 -3.11 11.62
N PHE A 329 18.10 -2.41 12.60
CA PHE A 329 19.46 -1.88 12.52
C PHE A 329 20.52 -3.00 12.49
N GLN A 330 20.41 -3.99 13.38
CA GLN A 330 21.32 -5.14 13.46
C GLN A 330 21.34 -5.97 12.17
N THR A 331 20.20 -6.10 11.51
CA THR A 331 20.06 -6.89 10.27
C THR A 331 20.37 -6.10 9.01
N GLY A 332 20.66 -4.78 9.12
CA GLY A 332 21.02 -3.92 8.00
C GLY A 332 19.84 -3.41 7.15
N PHE A 333 18.60 -3.64 7.57
CA PHE A 333 17.39 -3.19 6.84
C PHE A 333 17.06 -1.70 7.07
N ALA A 334 17.76 -1.00 7.95
CA ALA A 334 17.52 0.41 8.23
C ALA A 334 17.66 1.33 6.99
N SER A 335 18.46 0.92 5.98
CA SER A 335 18.64 1.65 4.72
C SER A 335 17.56 1.36 3.66
N TYR A 336 16.67 0.40 3.91
CA TYR A 336 15.57 0.07 3.01
C TYR A 336 14.44 1.09 3.19
N LEU A 337 14.09 1.77 2.11
CA LEU A 337 13.12 2.87 2.14
C LEU A 337 11.75 2.46 2.70
N TYR A 338 11.29 1.26 2.31
CA TYR A 338 10.04 0.70 2.82
C TYR A 338 10.04 0.51 4.35
N VAL A 339 11.15 -0.02 4.91
CA VAL A 339 11.29 -0.22 6.36
C VAL A 339 11.44 1.11 7.09
N ALA A 340 12.19 2.05 6.52
CA ALA A 340 12.35 3.39 7.09
C ALA A 340 11.01 4.14 7.14
N ASN A 341 10.18 4.06 6.09
CA ASN A 341 8.83 4.63 6.08
C ASN A 341 7.92 3.96 7.12
N SER A 342 8.03 2.63 7.29
CA SER A 342 7.27 1.91 8.34
C SER A 342 7.72 2.27 9.75
N LEU A 343 9.03 2.52 9.97
CA LEU A 343 9.55 3.03 11.24
C LEU A 343 9.02 4.42 11.56
N MET A 344 9.00 5.32 10.58
CA MET A 344 8.43 6.65 10.76
C MET A 344 6.95 6.59 11.14
N ASP A 345 6.15 5.79 10.44
CA ASP A 345 4.72 5.61 10.73
C ASP A 345 4.51 5.06 12.14
N MET A 346 5.29 4.05 12.55
CA MET A 346 5.25 3.48 13.88
C MET A 346 5.55 4.52 14.95
N TYR A 347 6.66 5.26 14.82
CA TYR A 347 7.02 6.28 15.79
C TYR A 347 5.99 7.39 15.87
N ALA A 348 5.50 7.88 14.73
CA ALA A 348 4.48 8.94 14.66
C ALA A 348 3.18 8.51 15.33
N LYS A 349 2.71 7.29 15.10
CA LYS A 349 1.49 6.74 15.73
C LYS A 349 1.65 6.47 17.21
N CYS A 350 2.88 6.14 17.66
CA CYS A 350 3.20 6.02 19.08
C CYS A 350 3.45 7.38 19.77
N GLY A 351 3.34 8.50 19.06
CA GLY A 351 3.54 9.84 19.63
C GLY A 351 5.00 10.29 19.74
N ASP A 352 5.98 9.45 19.34
CA ASP A 352 7.41 9.78 19.36
C ASP A 352 7.82 10.46 18.05
N VAL A 353 7.32 11.68 17.85
CA VAL A 353 7.51 12.46 16.61
C VAL A 353 8.97 12.82 16.39
N GLU A 354 9.76 12.96 17.46
CA GLU A 354 11.18 13.27 17.39
C GLU A 354 11.96 12.10 16.77
N SER A 355 11.71 10.87 17.24
CA SER A 355 12.31 9.67 16.64
C SER A 355 11.87 9.48 15.18
N ALA A 356 10.60 9.74 14.84
CA ALA A 356 10.13 9.72 13.46
C ALA A 356 10.90 10.73 12.58
N SER A 357 11.09 11.94 13.07
CA SER A 357 11.85 13.01 12.39
C SER A 357 13.32 12.63 12.20
N ASN A 358 13.95 12.00 13.19
CA ASN A 358 15.33 11.51 13.09
C ASN A 358 15.47 10.43 12.01
N VAL A 359 14.54 9.48 11.93
CA VAL A 359 14.52 8.49 10.85
C VAL A 359 14.33 9.18 9.49
N PHE A 360 13.39 10.11 9.38
CA PHE A 360 13.15 10.87 8.15
C PHE A 360 14.41 11.60 7.67
N ASN A 361 15.12 12.28 8.57
CA ASN A 361 16.33 13.02 8.22
C ASN A 361 17.46 12.09 7.76
N GLY A 362 17.51 10.86 8.27
CA GLY A 362 18.48 9.83 7.88
C GLY A 362 18.22 9.17 6.51
N ILE A 363 17.05 9.34 5.92
CA ILE A 363 16.72 8.74 4.61
C ILE A 363 17.44 9.47 3.49
N PHE A 364 18.21 8.70 2.71
CA PHE A 364 18.84 9.16 1.47
C PHE A 364 17.91 8.91 0.29
N GLY A 365 17.56 9.95 -0.49
CA GLY A 365 16.66 9.80 -1.64
C GLY A 365 15.21 9.53 -1.23
N LYS A 366 14.63 10.43 -0.46
CA LYS A 366 13.23 10.39 -0.03
C LYS A 366 12.28 10.34 -1.23
N ASP A 367 11.37 9.38 -1.23
CA ASP A 367 10.28 9.29 -2.20
C ASP A 367 9.02 10.03 -1.71
N LEU A 368 7.99 10.07 -2.55
CA LEU A 368 6.71 10.69 -2.21
C LEU A 368 6.09 10.10 -0.93
N ILE A 369 6.26 8.77 -0.73
CA ILE A 369 5.73 8.09 0.46
C ILE A 369 6.45 8.59 1.72
N SER A 370 7.78 8.76 1.67
CA SER A 370 8.55 9.29 2.81
C SER A 370 8.07 10.68 3.23
N TRP A 371 7.85 11.57 2.25
CA TRP A 371 7.34 12.92 2.51
C TRP A 371 5.93 12.88 3.10
N ASN A 372 5.03 12.10 2.52
CA ASN A 372 3.67 11.96 3.00
C ASN A 372 3.59 11.34 4.40
N THR A 373 4.39 10.31 4.68
CA THR A 373 4.44 9.67 6.00
C THR A 373 4.85 10.65 7.09
N MET A 374 5.90 11.47 6.83
CA MET A 374 6.33 12.45 7.82
C MET A 374 5.31 13.58 7.99
N LEU A 375 4.71 14.05 6.89
CA LEU A 375 3.66 15.06 6.91
C LEU A 375 2.46 14.59 7.75
N PHE A 376 1.99 13.37 7.54
CA PHE A 376 0.94 12.77 8.35
C PHE A 376 1.38 12.57 9.81
N GLY A 377 2.62 12.15 10.03
CA GLY A 377 3.16 12.00 11.38
C GLY A 377 3.07 13.30 12.20
N PHE A 378 3.42 14.43 11.61
CA PHE A 378 3.22 15.73 12.23
C PHE A 378 1.75 16.11 12.38
N ALA A 379 0.94 15.83 11.33
CA ALA A 379 -0.48 16.20 11.31
C ALA A 379 -1.28 15.54 12.45
N ILE A 380 -1.12 14.22 12.65
CA ILE A 380 -1.86 13.48 13.69
C ILE A 380 -1.41 13.84 15.12
N ASN A 381 -0.19 14.33 15.28
CA ASN A 381 0.34 14.78 16.56
C ASN A 381 0.13 16.27 16.83
N GLY A 382 -0.60 16.99 15.97
CA GLY A 382 -0.93 18.41 16.16
C GLY A 382 0.21 19.39 15.86
N TRP A 383 1.28 18.94 15.18
CA TRP A 383 2.45 19.75 14.83
C TRP A 383 2.29 20.34 13.41
N ALA A 384 1.26 21.20 13.27
CA ALA A 384 0.89 21.71 11.94
C ALA A 384 1.99 22.57 11.29
N ASN A 385 2.72 23.37 12.06
CA ASN A 385 3.79 24.20 11.51
C ASN A 385 4.90 23.36 10.89
N GLU A 386 5.28 22.27 11.54
CA GLU A 386 6.27 21.30 11.07
C GLU A 386 5.77 20.56 9.82
N ALA A 387 4.49 20.15 9.80
CA ALA A 387 3.87 19.56 8.61
C ALA A 387 3.94 20.52 7.41
N LEU A 388 3.66 21.82 7.62
CA LEU A 388 3.77 22.85 6.60
C LEU A 388 5.22 23.09 6.14
N MET A 389 6.20 22.98 7.05
CA MET A 389 7.62 23.04 6.69
C MET A 389 8.05 21.83 5.84
N VAL A 390 7.59 20.63 6.18
CA VAL A 390 7.82 19.42 5.36
C VAL A 390 7.26 19.60 3.96
N TYR A 391 6.04 20.12 3.82
CA TYR A 391 5.45 20.40 2.51
C TYR A 391 6.25 21.43 1.69
N LYS A 392 6.75 22.49 2.32
CA LYS A 392 7.63 23.47 1.65
C LYS A 392 8.93 22.81 1.19
N SER A 393 9.54 21.98 2.04
CA SER A 393 10.76 21.25 1.72
C SER A 393 10.53 20.25 0.58
N MET A 394 9.41 19.53 0.58
CA MET A 394 9.02 18.62 -0.50
C MET A 394 8.99 19.33 -1.86
N LYS A 395 8.37 20.53 -1.91
CA LYS A 395 8.34 21.37 -3.12
C LYS A 395 9.72 21.83 -3.56
N SER A 396 10.60 22.18 -2.63
CA SER A 396 11.97 22.60 -2.95
C SER A 396 12.84 21.46 -3.51
N HIS A 397 12.45 20.20 -3.25
CA HIS A 397 13.06 19.00 -3.83
C HIS A 397 12.36 18.55 -5.14
N GLU A 398 11.50 19.39 -5.71
CA GLU A 398 10.75 19.12 -6.96
C GLU A 398 9.87 17.85 -6.90
N VAL A 399 9.47 17.42 -5.70
CA VAL A 399 8.54 16.30 -5.52
C VAL A 399 7.12 16.83 -5.68
N CYS A 400 6.40 16.32 -6.67
CA CYS A 400 5.02 16.71 -6.93
C CYS A 400 4.07 16.18 -5.85
N PRO A 401 3.27 17.04 -5.20
CA PRO A 401 2.23 16.62 -4.27
C PRO A 401 1.15 15.79 -4.95
N ASP A 402 0.64 14.80 -4.24
CA ASP A 402 -0.49 13.97 -4.66
C ASP A 402 -1.71 14.16 -3.73
N GLU A 403 -2.76 13.38 -3.97
CA GLU A 403 -3.97 13.37 -3.16
C GLU A 403 -3.70 13.06 -1.68
N VAL A 404 -2.75 12.16 -1.40
CA VAL A 404 -2.37 11.81 -0.02
C VAL A 404 -1.68 12.98 0.67
N THR A 405 -0.82 13.72 -0.05
CA THR A 405 -0.19 14.95 0.47
C THR A 405 -1.24 15.96 0.93
N PHE A 406 -2.28 16.19 0.10
CA PHE A 406 -3.34 17.13 0.47
C PHE A 406 -4.21 16.62 1.61
N SER A 407 -4.48 15.32 1.71
CA SER A 407 -5.15 14.75 2.88
C SER A 407 -4.38 15.06 4.16
N GLY A 408 -3.05 14.87 4.17
CA GLY A 408 -2.21 15.18 5.32
C GLY A 408 -2.19 16.67 5.68
N LEU A 409 -2.10 17.57 4.69
CA LEU A 409 -2.14 19.02 4.92
C LEU A 409 -3.48 19.47 5.50
N LEU A 410 -4.58 18.96 4.96
CA LEU A 410 -5.92 19.28 5.45
C LEU A 410 -6.15 18.71 6.86
N THR A 411 -5.63 17.52 7.17
CA THR A 411 -5.65 16.94 8.52
C THR A 411 -4.86 17.82 9.50
N ALA A 412 -3.67 18.28 9.12
CA ALA A 412 -2.86 19.18 9.96
C ALA A 412 -3.60 20.50 10.26
N CYS A 413 -4.23 21.08 9.22
CA CYS A 413 -5.03 22.29 9.37
C CYS A 413 -6.28 22.07 10.23
N SER A 414 -6.97 20.92 10.08
CA SER A 414 -8.17 20.58 10.87
C SER A 414 -7.83 20.43 12.35
N HIS A 415 -6.81 19.66 12.70
CA HIS A 415 -6.41 19.45 14.10
C HIS A 415 -5.92 20.72 14.79
N SER A 416 -5.36 21.68 14.04
CA SER A 416 -4.80 22.92 14.59
C SER A 416 -5.71 24.14 14.40
N GLY A 417 -6.91 23.97 13.85
CA GLY A 417 -7.88 25.06 13.64
C GLY A 417 -7.45 26.11 12.60
N LEU A 418 -6.58 25.75 11.66
CA LEU A 418 -6.03 26.65 10.63
C LEU A 418 -6.96 26.74 9.40
N LEU A 419 -8.18 27.25 9.60
CA LEU A 419 -9.25 27.26 8.59
C LEU A 419 -8.83 27.94 7.27
N GLU A 420 -8.23 29.14 7.32
CA GLU A 420 -7.88 29.87 6.10
C GLU A 420 -6.78 29.17 5.30
N GLN A 421 -5.81 28.56 5.96
CA GLN A 421 -4.78 27.77 5.30
C GLN A 421 -5.37 26.48 4.70
N GLY A 422 -6.26 25.81 5.43
CA GLY A 422 -6.98 24.65 4.93
C GLY A 422 -7.78 24.95 3.66
N LYS A 423 -8.49 26.09 3.59
CA LYS A 423 -9.19 26.54 2.40
C LYS A 423 -8.22 26.73 1.22
N MET A 424 -7.11 27.43 1.45
CA MET A 424 -6.10 27.67 0.41
C MET A 424 -5.54 26.35 -0.14
N PHE A 425 -5.28 25.35 0.71
CA PHE A 425 -4.82 24.03 0.26
C PHE A 425 -5.89 23.29 -0.52
N PHE A 426 -7.13 23.30 -0.07
CA PHE A 426 -8.24 22.66 -0.78
C PHE A 426 -8.48 23.27 -2.15
N GLU A 427 -8.47 24.60 -2.28
CA GLU A 427 -8.58 25.30 -3.55
C GLU A 427 -7.38 25.04 -4.48
N SER A 428 -6.15 25.07 -3.92
CA SER A 428 -4.91 24.78 -4.65
C SER A 428 -4.86 23.35 -5.18
N MET A 429 -5.38 22.39 -4.44
CA MET A 429 -5.48 20.98 -4.84
C MET A 429 -6.22 20.86 -6.19
N VAL A 430 -7.35 21.56 -6.32
CA VAL A 430 -8.18 21.50 -7.52
C VAL A 430 -7.63 22.40 -8.63
N SER A 431 -7.34 23.68 -8.31
CA SER A 431 -7.04 24.71 -9.33
C SER A 431 -5.61 24.61 -9.88
N VAL A 432 -4.64 24.27 -9.03
CA VAL A 432 -3.21 24.23 -9.40
C VAL A 432 -2.76 22.81 -9.76
N HIS A 433 -3.21 21.81 -9.00
CA HIS A 433 -2.74 20.44 -9.16
C HIS A 433 -3.72 19.54 -9.93
N GLY A 434 -4.95 20.01 -10.21
CA GLY A 434 -5.96 19.25 -10.96
C GLY A 434 -6.47 18.00 -10.24
N ILE A 435 -6.24 17.92 -8.92
CA ILE A 435 -6.62 16.77 -8.10
C ILE A 435 -8.07 16.91 -7.67
N GLN A 436 -8.90 15.93 -8.01
CA GLN A 436 -10.30 15.92 -7.61
C GLN A 436 -10.46 15.60 -6.13
N PRO A 437 -11.34 16.32 -5.40
CA PRO A 437 -11.60 16.04 -4.00
C PRO A 437 -12.12 14.61 -3.78
N LYS A 438 -11.55 13.90 -2.81
CA LYS A 438 -12.02 12.61 -2.32
C LYS A 438 -12.76 12.79 -0.99
N PRO A 439 -13.53 11.77 -0.52
CA PRO A 439 -14.25 11.83 0.76
C PRO A 439 -13.36 12.26 1.94
N GLU A 440 -12.11 11.82 1.99
CA GLU A 440 -11.15 12.14 3.06
C GLU A 440 -10.83 13.64 3.09
N HIS A 441 -10.64 14.27 1.92
CA HIS A 441 -10.41 15.73 1.81
C HIS A 441 -11.64 16.51 2.26
N LEU A 442 -12.83 16.05 1.85
CA LEU A 442 -14.10 16.67 2.24
C LEU A 442 -14.34 16.56 3.74
N SER A 443 -14.06 15.41 4.34
CA SER A 443 -14.17 15.22 5.79
C SER A 443 -13.33 16.23 6.56
N CYS A 444 -12.07 16.44 6.18
CA CYS A 444 -11.19 17.41 6.84
C CYS A 444 -11.69 18.85 6.68
N ILE A 445 -12.12 19.27 5.49
CA ILE A 445 -12.59 20.65 5.27
C ILE A 445 -13.92 20.92 5.98
N LEU A 446 -14.80 19.92 6.01
CA LEU A 446 -16.06 19.99 6.74
C LEU A 446 -15.84 20.09 8.25
N ASP A 447 -14.92 19.29 8.81
CA ASP A 447 -14.53 19.36 10.23
C ASP A 447 -13.97 20.75 10.60
N MET A 448 -13.12 21.33 9.74
CA MET A 448 -12.61 22.71 9.95
C MET A 448 -13.74 23.75 9.99
N TYR A 449 -14.68 23.71 9.04
CA TYR A 449 -15.81 24.63 9.04
C TYR A 449 -16.72 24.40 10.24
N ALA A 450 -16.90 23.14 10.62
CA ALA A 450 -17.67 22.72 11.76
C ALA A 450 -17.13 23.31 13.06
N ARG A 451 -15.85 23.11 13.33
CA ARG A 451 -15.16 23.64 14.53
C ARG A 451 -15.09 25.17 14.56
N SER A 452 -15.12 25.82 13.39
CA SER A 452 -15.19 27.29 13.31
C SER A 452 -16.60 27.86 13.47
N GLY A 453 -17.62 27.03 13.73
CA GLY A 453 -19.02 27.45 13.87
C GLY A 453 -19.75 27.76 12.53
N ASN A 454 -19.10 27.53 11.40
CA ASN A 454 -19.65 27.90 10.09
C ASN A 454 -20.35 26.73 9.39
N ILE A 455 -21.35 26.15 10.05
CA ILE A 455 -22.08 24.97 9.60
C ILE A 455 -22.79 25.22 8.24
N SER A 456 -23.25 26.44 7.99
CA SER A 456 -23.91 26.79 6.72
C SER A 456 -22.99 26.58 5.51
N LYS A 457 -21.71 26.96 5.63
CA LYS A 457 -20.71 26.73 4.58
C LYS A 457 -20.34 25.27 4.45
N ALA A 458 -20.28 24.51 5.55
CA ALA A 458 -20.05 23.08 5.49
C ALA A 458 -21.14 22.37 4.67
N ILE A 459 -22.41 22.72 4.89
CA ILE A 459 -23.55 22.19 4.14
C ILE A 459 -23.51 22.60 2.67
N GLU A 460 -23.13 23.85 2.37
CA GLU A 460 -22.99 24.35 1.00
C GLU A 460 -21.95 23.55 0.20
N ILE A 461 -20.77 23.33 0.79
CA ILE A 461 -19.71 22.52 0.20
C ILE A 461 -20.17 21.08 -0.03
N LEU A 462 -20.83 20.47 0.96
CA LEU A 462 -21.36 19.12 0.83
C LEU A 462 -22.36 19.02 -0.33
N ASN A 463 -23.29 19.96 -0.44
CA ASN A 463 -24.28 19.97 -1.52
C ASN A 463 -23.64 20.18 -2.90
N HIS A 464 -22.61 21.03 -2.99
CA HIS A 464 -21.90 21.28 -4.24
C HIS A 464 -21.04 20.08 -4.69
N CYS A 465 -20.43 19.36 -3.75
CA CYS A 465 -19.60 18.19 -4.05
C CYS A 465 -20.42 16.90 -4.18
N SER A 466 -21.68 16.86 -3.70
CA SER A 466 -22.53 15.67 -3.74
C SER A 466 -22.88 15.18 -5.15
N GLU A 467 -22.79 16.04 -6.15
CA GLU A 467 -23.01 15.68 -7.55
C GLU A 467 -21.78 15.02 -8.21
N THR A 468 -20.59 15.30 -7.69
CA THR A 468 -19.31 14.86 -8.29
C THR A 468 -18.61 13.74 -7.53
N VAL A 469 -18.87 13.63 -6.23
CA VAL A 469 -18.25 12.63 -5.35
C VAL A 469 -19.34 11.71 -4.81
N GLN A 470 -19.09 10.39 -4.79
CA GLN A 470 -19.98 9.45 -4.07
C GLN A 470 -19.91 9.75 -2.58
N THR A 471 -20.71 10.72 -2.11
CA THR A 471 -20.73 11.26 -0.74
C THR A 471 -21.37 10.31 0.29
N ARG A 472 -21.32 9.00 0.06
CA ARG A 472 -21.83 7.97 0.97
C ARG A 472 -20.81 7.51 2.02
N SER A 473 -19.74 8.29 2.24
CA SER A 473 -18.76 7.97 3.29
C SER A 473 -19.33 8.34 4.67
N SER A 474 -19.32 7.39 5.60
CA SER A 474 -19.70 7.60 7.01
C SER A 474 -18.89 8.70 7.68
N ASP A 475 -17.62 8.84 7.31
CA ASP A 475 -16.69 9.82 7.89
C ASP A 475 -17.14 11.28 7.65
N ILE A 476 -17.71 11.56 6.47
CA ILE A 476 -18.31 12.86 6.15
C ILE A 476 -19.52 13.13 7.06
N HIS A 477 -20.36 12.12 7.25
CA HIS A 477 -21.55 12.25 8.09
C HIS A 477 -21.17 12.41 9.57
N GLU A 478 -20.13 11.72 10.05
CA GLU A 478 -19.64 11.86 11.42
C GLU A 478 -19.05 13.25 11.66
N ALA A 479 -18.27 13.80 10.73
CA ALA A 479 -17.74 15.15 10.80
C ALA A 479 -18.88 16.19 10.92
N LEU A 480 -19.94 16.04 10.11
CA LEU A 480 -21.13 16.91 10.17
C LEU A 480 -21.92 16.77 11.48
N LEU A 481 -22.06 15.55 12.00
CA LEU A 481 -22.74 15.31 13.27
C LEU A 481 -21.94 15.90 14.44
N SER A 482 -20.62 15.75 14.42
CA SER A 482 -19.72 16.40 15.39
C SER A 482 -19.91 17.91 15.39
N ALA A 483 -20.04 18.50 14.19
CA ALA A 483 -20.33 19.91 14.00
C ALA A 483 -21.65 20.34 14.64
N CYS A 484 -22.71 19.59 14.39
CA CYS A 484 -24.03 19.87 14.93
C CYS A 484 -24.09 19.80 16.47
N SER A 485 -23.14 19.11 17.10
CA SER A 485 -23.06 18.97 18.56
C SER A 485 -22.36 20.14 19.28
N SER A 486 -21.52 20.89 18.57
CA SER A 486 -20.67 21.96 19.16
C SER A 486 -21.34 23.33 19.24
N GLU A 487 -22.35 23.65 18.42
CA GLU A 487 -23.11 24.91 18.51
C GLU A 487 -24.61 24.69 18.29
N HIS A 488 -25.41 25.39 19.10
CA HIS A 488 -26.86 25.45 19.12
C HIS A 488 -27.61 24.95 17.86
N LEU A 489 -27.65 23.64 17.70
CA LEU A 489 -28.74 22.81 17.25
C LEU A 489 -29.37 23.10 15.89
N ASN A 490 -28.75 22.57 14.86
CA ASN A 490 -29.52 22.24 13.66
C ASN A 490 -30.01 20.79 13.71
N ALA A 491 -30.90 20.48 14.64
CA ALA A 491 -31.50 19.14 14.85
C ALA A 491 -32.13 18.57 13.56
N SER A 492 -32.60 19.44 12.66
CA SER A 492 -33.14 19.05 11.36
C SER A 492 -32.06 18.50 10.40
N VAL A 493 -30.87 19.12 10.38
CA VAL A 493 -29.73 18.67 9.59
C VAL A 493 -29.18 17.36 10.15
N ALA A 494 -29.00 17.29 11.47
CA ALA A 494 -28.54 16.08 12.14
C ALA A 494 -29.47 14.87 11.87
N ARG A 495 -30.78 15.06 11.91
CA ARG A 495 -31.75 14.00 11.55
C ARG A 495 -31.59 13.52 10.12
N LYS A 496 -31.38 14.43 9.17
CA LYS A 496 -31.16 14.06 7.75
C LYS A 496 -29.88 13.27 7.58
N VAL A 497 -28.77 13.75 8.17
CA VAL A 497 -27.46 13.10 8.11
C VAL A 497 -27.51 11.69 8.70
N VAL A 498 -28.12 11.52 9.90
CA VAL A 498 -28.23 10.19 10.51
C VAL A 498 -29.15 9.27 9.72
N LYS A 499 -30.23 9.78 9.14
CA LYS A 499 -31.08 8.96 8.27
C LYS A 499 -30.30 8.39 7.08
N ASP A 500 -29.41 9.18 6.54
CA ASP A 500 -28.54 8.75 5.45
C ASP A 500 -27.45 7.77 5.94
N MET A 501 -26.86 8.00 7.13
CA MET A 501 -25.90 7.06 7.77
C MET A 501 -26.53 5.69 8.06
N VAL A 502 -27.67 5.66 8.73
CA VAL A 502 -28.37 4.41 9.06
C VAL A 502 -28.79 3.65 7.81
N ARG A 503 -29.07 4.36 6.72
CA ARG A 503 -29.39 3.74 5.42
C ARG A 503 -28.18 3.14 4.74
N THR A 504 -27.00 3.75 4.90
CA THR A 504 -25.74 3.28 4.26
C THR A 504 -25.02 2.25 5.10
N GLU A 505 -24.92 2.45 6.41
CA GLU A 505 -24.19 1.59 7.35
C GLU A 505 -24.99 1.36 8.63
N PRO A 506 -26.05 0.54 8.60
CA PRO A 506 -26.94 0.35 9.75
C PRO A 506 -26.28 -0.30 10.97
N ALA A 507 -25.14 -0.96 10.79
CA ALA A 507 -24.40 -1.66 11.86
C ALA A 507 -23.43 -0.75 12.66
N ARG A 508 -23.22 0.51 12.24
CA ARG A 508 -22.26 1.42 12.89
C ARG A 508 -22.89 2.17 14.04
N ASP A 509 -22.30 2.07 15.24
CA ASP A 509 -22.85 2.63 16.48
C ASP A 509 -22.70 4.16 16.59
N ALA A 510 -21.66 4.74 15.98
CA ALA A 510 -21.29 6.15 16.11
C ALA A 510 -22.45 7.10 15.76
N GLY A 511 -23.12 6.89 14.64
CA GLY A 511 -24.25 7.73 14.20
C GLY A 511 -25.42 7.77 15.20
N TYR A 512 -25.78 6.60 15.74
CA TYR A 512 -26.86 6.52 16.76
C TYR A 512 -26.46 7.22 18.05
N ILE A 513 -25.21 7.02 18.50
CA ILE A 513 -24.71 7.63 19.74
C ILE A 513 -24.64 9.13 19.62
N MET A 514 -24.06 9.66 18.53
CA MET A 514 -23.92 11.09 18.31
C MET A 514 -25.28 11.80 18.22
N LEU A 515 -26.24 11.22 17.48
CA LEU A 515 -27.59 11.77 17.40
C LEU A 515 -28.32 11.73 18.75
N SER A 516 -28.20 10.61 19.48
CA SER A 516 -28.81 10.51 20.83
C SER A 516 -28.24 11.57 21.77
N ASN A 517 -26.90 11.78 21.75
CA ASN A 517 -26.25 12.79 22.56
C ASN A 517 -26.70 14.21 22.19
N LEU A 518 -26.87 14.49 20.90
CA LEU A 518 -27.37 15.77 20.39
C LEU A 518 -28.81 16.04 20.87
N PHE A 519 -29.69 15.04 20.84
CA PHE A 519 -31.03 15.17 21.37
C PHE A 519 -31.03 15.35 22.89
N CYS A 520 -30.16 14.68 23.63
CA CYS A 520 -29.96 14.90 25.06
C CYS A 520 -29.54 16.34 25.36
N ALA A 521 -28.54 16.85 24.63
CA ALA A 521 -28.03 18.22 24.78
C ALA A 521 -29.09 19.28 24.47
N SER A 522 -30.05 18.96 23.58
CA SER A 522 -31.20 19.84 23.26
C SER A 522 -32.42 19.64 24.13
N GLY A 523 -32.36 18.81 25.17
CA GLY A 523 -33.47 18.51 26.05
C GLY A 523 -34.58 17.64 25.41
N GLN A 524 -34.35 17.07 24.23
CA GLN A 524 -35.32 16.24 23.50
C GLN A 524 -35.19 14.76 23.89
N TRP A 525 -35.43 14.44 25.17
CA TRP A 525 -35.20 13.11 25.74
C TRP A 525 -35.97 11.98 25.06
N SER A 526 -37.23 12.23 24.63
CA SER A 526 -38.05 11.26 23.92
C SER A 526 -37.46 10.86 22.56
N GLU A 527 -36.86 11.80 21.85
CA GLU A 527 -36.17 11.52 20.59
C GLU A 527 -34.86 10.77 20.82
N ALA A 528 -34.12 11.14 21.86
CA ALA A 528 -32.88 10.43 22.25
C ALA A 528 -33.19 8.95 22.58
N GLU A 529 -34.26 8.68 23.32
CA GLU A 529 -34.70 7.32 23.63
C GLU A 529 -35.12 6.55 22.37
N ARG A 530 -35.82 7.20 21.44
CA ARG A 530 -36.25 6.60 20.17
C ARG A 530 -35.01 6.16 19.32
N VAL A 531 -33.99 6.99 19.27
CA VAL A 531 -32.73 6.66 18.58
C VAL A 531 -32.02 5.47 19.23
N ARG A 532 -31.98 5.43 20.58
CA ARG A 532 -31.38 4.31 21.33
C ARG A 532 -32.14 3.01 21.13
N ARG A 533 -33.46 3.08 21.06
CA ARG A 533 -34.29 1.93 20.76
C ARG A 533 -34.07 1.41 19.35
N ALA A 534 -34.01 2.29 18.35
CA ALA A 534 -33.67 1.92 16.97
C ALA A 534 -32.27 1.27 16.85
N MET A 535 -31.28 1.77 17.60
CA MET A 535 -29.97 1.14 17.70
C MET A 535 -30.03 -0.30 18.20
N ALA A 536 -30.84 -0.54 19.27
CA ALA A 536 -31.03 -1.88 19.83
C ALA A 536 -31.80 -2.81 18.88
N GLU A 537 -32.82 -2.30 18.18
CA GLU A 537 -33.59 -3.06 17.17
C GLU A 537 -32.73 -3.52 15.99
N HIS A 538 -31.72 -2.74 15.60
CA HIS A 538 -30.73 -3.13 14.59
C HIS A 538 -29.61 -4.02 15.15
N GLY A 539 -29.65 -4.42 16.43
CA GLY A 539 -28.64 -5.28 17.06
C GLY A 539 -27.30 -4.59 17.29
N VAL A 540 -27.25 -3.27 17.15
CA VAL A 540 -25.98 -2.50 17.27
C VAL A 540 -25.70 -2.27 18.75
N LYS A 541 -24.50 -2.70 19.20
CA LYS A 541 -24.02 -2.48 20.56
C LYS A 541 -23.02 -1.32 20.57
N LYS A 542 -23.12 -0.45 21.59
CA LYS A 542 -22.13 0.60 21.81
C LYS A 542 -20.78 0.00 22.10
N SER A 543 -19.76 0.39 21.36
CA SER A 543 -18.37 0.09 21.68
C SER A 543 -17.99 0.80 22.99
N PRO A 544 -17.51 0.07 24.03
CA PRO A 544 -17.13 0.71 25.27
C PRO A 544 -15.92 1.63 25.03
N GLY A 545 -15.95 2.84 25.61
CA GLY A 545 -14.78 3.70 25.64
C GLY A 545 -13.66 3.00 26.42
N CYS A 546 -12.48 2.91 25.84
CA CYS A 546 -11.31 2.38 26.52
C CYS A 546 -10.17 3.40 26.54
N SER A 547 -9.40 3.36 27.61
CA SER A 547 -8.12 4.06 27.73
C SER A 547 -7.09 3.08 28.28
N TRP A 548 -5.85 3.27 27.93
CA TRP A 548 -4.78 2.41 28.41
C TRP A 548 -3.55 3.24 28.82
N ILE A 549 -2.77 2.66 29.72
CA ILE A 549 -1.50 3.20 30.17
C ILE A 549 -0.46 2.11 30.17
N GLU A 550 0.72 2.39 29.68
CA GLU A 550 1.86 1.50 29.80
C GLU A 550 2.67 1.85 31.05
N VAL A 551 2.75 0.90 32.00
CA VAL A 551 3.52 1.05 33.25
C VAL A 551 4.50 -0.12 33.36
N LYS A 552 5.80 0.18 33.35
CA LYS A 552 6.88 -0.82 33.45
C LYS A 552 6.79 -1.94 32.40
N GLY A 553 6.42 -1.58 31.15
CA GLY A 553 6.29 -2.53 30.04
C GLY A 553 5.02 -3.41 30.07
N ALA A 554 4.08 -3.14 30.98
CA ALA A 554 2.76 -3.77 31.00
C ALA A 554 1.69 -2.76 30.63
N VAL A 555 0.87 -3.08 29.62
CA VAL A 555 -0.27 -2.28 29.20
C VAL A 555 -1.46 -2.59 30.10
N ARG A 556 -2.05 -1.56 30.71
CA ARG A 556 -3.29 -1.67 31.49
C ARG A 556 -4.40 -0.96 30.74
N VAL A 557 -5.52 -1.66 30.54
CA VAL A 557 -6.68 -1.17 29.81
C VAL A 557 -7.80 -0.83 30.79
N PHE A 558 -8.39 0.35 30.64
CA PHE A 558 -9.53 0.81 31.40
C PHE A 558 -10.75 0.91 30.46
N LEU A 559 -11.78 0.13 30.74
CA LEU A 559 -13.01 0.12 29.97
C LEU A 559 -14.10 0.93 30.69
N SER A 560 -14.75 1.83 29.96
CA SER A 560 -15.88 2.59 30.48
C SER A 560 -17.05 1.65 30.82
N GLY A 561 -17.46 1.61 32.10
CA GLY A 561 -18.57 0.79 32.59
C GLY A 561 -18.20 -0.64 32.99
N ALA A 562 -16.93 -1.05 32.91
CA ALA A 562 -16.51 -2.31 33.49
C ALA A 562 -16.37 -2.16 35.02
N GLN A 563 -17.14 -2.96 35.76
CA GLN A 563 -16.92 -3.19 37.19
C GLN A 563 -16.02 -4.43 37.32
N ASP A 564 -14.71 -4.24 37.19
CA ASP A 564 -13.77 -5.31 37.46
C ASP A 564 -13.28 -5.20 38.91
N PRO A 565 -13.60 -6.17 39.80
CA PRO A 565 -13.24 -6.08 41.21
C PRO A 565 -11.73 -6.09 41.46
N ASP A 566 -10.94 -6.72 40.57
CA ASP A 566 -9.51 -6.87 40.75
C ASP A 566 -8.71 -5.63 40.27
N HIS A 567 -9.32 -4.74 39.46
CA HIS A 567 -8.64 -3.57 38.92
C HIS A 567 -9.17 -2.23 39.46
N ALA A 568 -10.30 -2.21 40.16
CA ALA A 568 -10.90 -0.98 40.69
C ALA A 568 -10.01 -0.29 41.76
N GLY A 569 -9.20 -1.05 42.51
CA GLY A 569 -8.33 -0.49 43.55
C GLY A 569 -7.23 0.41 43.01
N PHE A 570 -6.49 -0.06 42.03
CA PHE A 570 -5.29 0.65 41.53
C PHE A 570 -5.60 1.85 40.63
N GLY A 571 -6.65 1.71 39.79
CA GLY A 571 -7.10 2.85 38.94
C GLY A 571 -7.67 3.99 39.77
N CYS A 572 -8.43 3.69 40.82
CA CYS A 572 -8.95 4.67 41.76
C CYS A 572 -7.81 5.33 42.55
N ASP A 573 -6.75 4.62 42.91
CA ASP A 573 -5.63 5.18 43.67
C ASP A 573 -4.77 6.08 42.78
N VAL A 574 -4.55 5.73 41.49
CA VAL A 574 -3.85 6.62 40.55
C VAL A 574 -4.68 7.89 40.27
N LEU A 575 -6.00 7.77 40.07
CA LEU A 575 -6.89 8.91 39.87
C LEU A 575 -6.96 9.80 41.14
N ARG A 576 -6.95 9.20 42.35
CA ARG A 576 -6.87 9.94 43.60
C ARG A 576 -5.54 10.66 43.78
N LEU A 577 -4.45 10.02 43.36
CA LEU A 577 -3.11 10.62 43.39
C LEU A 577 -3.00 11.81 42.43
N LEU A 578 -3.52 11.65 41.20
CA LEU A 578 -3.61 12.72 40.20
C LEU A 578 -4.53 13.87 40.67
N ASP A 579 -5.71 13.56 41.24
CA ASP A 579 -6.62 14.57 41.80
C ASP A 579 -5.96 15.31 42.99
N TRP A 580 -5.22 14.58 43.82
CA TRP A 580 -4.43 15.18 44.91
C TRP A 580 -3.30 16.06 44.39
N GLU A 581 -2.54 15.65 43.40
CA GLU A 581 -1.50 16.47 42.76
C GLU A 581 -2.07 17.69 42.06
N MET A 582 -3.17 17.56 41.32
CA MET A 582 -3.84 18.66 40.64
C MET A 582 -4.38 19.69 41.65
N ARG A 583 -4.93 19.26 42.80
CA ARG A 583 -5.35 20.18 43.88
C ARG A 583 -4.19 20.90 44.55
N ASN A 584 -3.06 20.22 44.67
CA ASN A 584 -1.85 20.85 45.28
C ASN A 584 -1.20 21.87 44.34
N ILE A 585 -1.22 21.65 43.01
CA ILE A 585 -0.73 22.60 42.01
C ILE A 585 -1.60 23.88 42.04
N THR A 586 -2.93 23.74 42.11
CA THR A 586 -3.84 24.91 42.21
C THR A 586 -3.74 25.68 43.52
N HIS A 587 -3.20 25.07 44.58
CA HIS A 587 -2.98 25.79 45.86
C HIS A 587 -1.62 26.54 45.92
N CYS A 588 -0.64 26.14 45.09
CA CYS A 588 0.63 26.85 45.03
C CYS A 588 0.56 28.20 44.27
N ASP A 589 -0.36 28.30 43.28
CA ASP A 589 -0.52 29.55 42.51
C ASP A 589 -1.36 30.64 43.18
N VAL A 590 -2.01 30.36 44.33
CA VAL A 590 -2.84 31.32 45.05
C VAL A 590 -2.07 31.98 46.23
N GLN A 591 -0.86 31.51 46.58
CA GLN A 591 -0.05 32.11 47.62
C GLN A 591 1.12 32.98 47.11
N SER A 592 1.21 33.19 45.79
CA SER A 592 2.24 34.04 45.16
C SER A 592 1.66 35.19 44.32
N SER A 593 0.47 35.68 44.69
CA SER A 593 -0.08 36.95 44.18
C SER A 593 -0.39 37.92 45.29
#